data_2550dd26fd4ac0d157122ed42f5cadf8
#
_entry.id   2550dd26fd4ac0d157122ed42f5cadf8
#
_cell.length_a   1.000
_cell.length_b   1.000
_cell.length_c   1.000
_cell.angle_alpha   90.00
_cell.angle_beta   90.00
_cell.angle_gamma   90.00
#
_symmetry.space_group_name_H-M   'P 1'
#
loop_
_entity.id
_entity.type
_entity.pdbx_description
1 polymer ?
#
loop_
_entity_poly.entity_id
_entity_poly.type
_entity_poly.pdbx_seq_one_letter_code
_entity_poly.pdbx_strand_id
1 'polypeptide(L)'
;MADREPERTEDGRYVVVDGRRWRASDPGIPEVLRQQLVDELMDARRAVGAAKRADDEVAEAAARARVQAAKVALGERGHPWWEPATDAARRHRLEATVLALSRRRAPDKTICPSDAARAVGGESWREDMDLARDVVRALAAEGRVEVLQRGEPVPADARWKGPIRVRYSGGPAGHA
;
A
#
# COMPACT_ATOMS: atom_id res chain seq x y z
N MET A 1 -18.38 -19.91 -15.54
CA MET A 1 -17.77 -20.70 -14.43
C MET A 1 -17.90 -19.87 -13.19
N ALA A 2 -18.57 -20.35 -12.16
CA ALA A 2 -18.69 -19.66 -10.90
C ALA A 2 -17.27 -19.53 -10.30
N ASP A 3 -16.83 -18.31 -10.04
CA ASP A 3 -15.60 -18.01 -9.32
C ASP A 3 -15.77 -18.61 -7.92
N ARG A 4 -15.20 -19.78 -7.70
CA ARG A 4 -15.28 -20.49 -6.43
C ARG A 4 -14.42 -19.68 -5.47
N GLU A 5 -15.05 -19.01 -4.51
CA GLU A 5 -14.31 -18.35 -3.45
C GLU A 5 -13.28 -19.32 -2.86
N PRO A 6 -12.01 -18.91 -2.74
CA PRO A 6 -10.99 -19.83 -2.21
C PRO A 6 -11.34 -20.24 -0.78
N GLU A 7 -11.15 -21.51 -0.48
CA GLU A 7 -11.36 -22.05 0.85
C GLU A 7 -10.52 -21.29 1.89
N ARG A 8 -11.16 -20.85 2.98
CA ARG A 8 -10.48 -20.18 4.09
C ARG A 8 -10.30 -21.13 5.25
N THR A 9 -9.20 -20.96 6.01
CA THR A 9 -9.04 -21.64 7.30
C THR A 9 -10.11 -21.19 8.28
N GLU A 10 -10.44 -22.02 9.26
CA GLU A 10 -11.48 -21.75 10.28
C GLU A 10 -11.24 -20.43 11.03
N ASP A 11 -9.98 -20.07 11.27
CA ASP A 11 -9.58 -18.80 11.90
C ASP A 11 -9.58 -17.60 10.93
N GLY A 12 -9.90 -17.80 9.64
CA GLY A 12 -9.93 -16.78 8.61
C GLY A 12 -8.58 -16.18 8.20
N ARG A 13 -7.48 -16.65 8.79
CA ARG A 13 -6.13 -16.07 8.61
C ARG A 13 -5.46 -16.48 7.30
N TYR A 14 -5.89 -17.58 6.70
CA TYR A 14 -5.30 -18.13 5.49
C TYR A 14 -6.38 -18.49 4.47
N VAL A 15 -6.01 -18.38 3.20
CA VAL A 15 -6.73 -18.97 2.08
C VAL A 15 -5.95 -20.18 1.57
N VAL A 16 -6.66 -21.23 1.17
CA VAL A 16 -6.05 -22.44 0.61
C VAL A 16 -6.27 -22.45 -0.90
N VAL A 17 -5.18 -22.43 -1.64
CA VAL A 17 -5.21 -22.52 -3.12
C VAL A 17 -4.26 -23.62 -3.53
N ASP A 18 -4.75 -24.61 -4.27
CA ASP A 18 -3.97 -25.76 -4.73
C ASP A 18 -3.20 -26.47 -3.58
N GLY A 19 -3.84 -26.62 -2.42
CA GLY A 19 -3.27 -27.25 -1.23
C GLY A 19 -2.25 -26.41 -0.48
N ARG A 20 -1.96 -25.20 -0.93
CA ARG A 20 -1.05 -24.25 -0.25
C ARG A 20 -1.81 -23.22 0.54
N ARG A 21 -1.31 -22.93 1.75
CA ARG A 21 -1.82 -21.84 2.59
C ARG A 21 -1.17 -20.52 2.20
N TRP A 22 -2.00 -19.53 1.94
CA TRP A 22 -1.59 -18.15 1.69
C TRP A 22 -2.24 -17.26 2.74
N ARG A 23 -1.51 -16.30 3.29
CA ARG A 23 -2.09 -15.37 4.24
C ARG A 23 -3.24 -14.62 3.57
N ALA A 24 -4.38 -14.57 4.23
CA ALA A 24 -5.53 -13.80 3.79
C ALA A 24 -5.27 -12.29 3.95
N SER A 25 -5.91 -11.49 3.12
CA SER A 25 -5.95 -10.04 3.32
C SER A 25 -6.61 -9.72 4.66
N ASP A 26 -6.15 -8.65 5.30
CA ASP A 26 -6.69 -8.16 6.55
C ASP A 26 -8.17 -7.76 6.39
N PRO A 27 -9.09 -8.38 7.12
CA PRO A 27 -10.52 -8.06 7.05
C PRO A 27 -10.88 -6.68 7.63
N GLY A 28 -9.97 -6.08 8.42
CA GLY A 28 -10.15 -4.73 8.96
C GLY A 28 -9.98 -3.61 7.94
N ILE A 29 -9.47 -3.90 6.75
CA ILE A 29 -9.32 -2.90 5.69
C ILE A 29 -10.71 -2.53 5.16
N PRO A 30 -11.10 -1.24 5.13
CA PRO A 30 -12.35 -0.80 4.52
C PRO A 30 -12.46 -1.28 3.07
N GLU A 31 -13.62 -1.79 2.68
CA GLU A 31 -13.83 -2.49 1.40
C GLU A 31 -13.34 -1.70 0.18
N VAL A 32 -13.64 -0.39 0.13
CA VAL A 32 -13.22 0.48 -0.98
C VAL A 32 -11.68 0.56 -1.07
N LEU A 33 -10.99 0.64 0.06
CA LEU A 33 -9.52 0.69 0.09
C LEU A 33 -8.93 -0.68 -0.25
N ARG A 34 -9.53 -1.75 0.28
CA ARG A 34 -9.12 -3.12 -0.03
C ARG A 34 -9.20 -3.39 -1.53
N GLN A 35 -10.30 -3.00 -2.18
CA GLN A 35 -10.43 -3.16 -3.62
C GLN A 35 -9.36 -2.41 -4.41
N GLN A 36 -9.05 -1.16 -4.03
CA GLN A 36 -7.98 -0.39 -4.67
C GLN A 36 -6.61 -1.05 -4.53
N LEU A 37 -6.32 -1.62 -3.35
CA LEU A 37 -5.06 -2.36 -3.12
C LEU A 37 -4.99 -3.66 -3.93
N VAL A 38 -6.10 -4.38 -4.06
CA VAL A 38 -6.20 -5.57 -4.91
C VAL A 38 -6.01 -5.20 -6.38
N ASP A 39 -6.63 -4.12 -6.85
CA ASP A 39 -6.47 -3.64 -8.22
C ASP A 39 -5.00 -3.29 -8.51
N GLU A 40 -4.32 -2.58 -7.59
CA GLU A 40 -2.89 -2.28 -7.72
C GLU A 40 -2.05 -3.57 -7.75
N LEU A 41 -2.37 -4.56 -6.92
CA LEU A 41 -1.69 -5.85 -6.94
C LEU A 41 -1.85 -6.55 -8.29
N MET A 42 -3.05 -6.53 -8.88
CA MET A 42 -3.30 -7.15 -10.17
C MET A 42 -2.58 -6.42 -11.31
N ASP A 43 -2.57 -5.07 -11.28
CA ASP A 43 -1.81 -4.26 -12.23
C ASP A 43 -0.30 -4.54 -12.13
N ALA A 44 0.23 -4.60 -10.91
CA ALA A 44 1.64 -4.91 -10.68
C ALA A 44 2.02 -6.32 -11.19
N ARG A 45 1.16 -7.32 -10.98
CA ARG A 45 1.37 -8.68 -11.51
C ARG A 45 1.39 -8.71 -13.04
N ARG A 46 0.47 -7.97 -13.69
CA ARG A 46 0.49 -7.82 -15.16
C ARG A 46 1.78 -7.17 -15.64
N ALA A 47 2.26 -6.15 -14.93
CA ALA A 47 3.51 -5.48 -15.25
C ALA A 47 4.73 -6.42 -15.13
N VAL A 48 4.79 -7.29 -14.11
CA VAL A 48 5.82 -8.34 -14.01
C VAL A 48 5.80 -9.24 -15.23
N GLY A 49 4.63 -9.72 -15.65
CA GLY A 49 4.49 -10.57 -16.83
C GLY A 49 4.91 -9.86 -18.13
N ALA A 50 4.58 -8.59 -18.28
CA ALA A 50 4.97 -7.78 -19.43
C ALA A 50 6.49 -7.55 -19.48
N ALA A 51 7.11 -7.18 -18.36
CA ALA A 51 8.56 -6.98 -18.26
C ALA A 51 9.35 -8.24 -18.57
N LYS A 52 8.91 -9.40 -18.09
CA LYS A 52 9.51 -10.69 -18.42
C LYS A 52 9.47 -11.01 -19.91
N ARG A 53 8.34 -10.74 -20.57
CA ARG A 53 8.24 -10.96 -22.03
C ARG A 53 9.11 -10.01 -22.85
N ALA A 54 9.39 -8.83 -22.30
CA ALA A 54 10.26 -7.82 -22.91
C ALA A 54 11.74 -7.99 -22.54
N ASP A 55 12.08 -8.96 -21.68
CA ASP A 55 13.42 -9.17 -21.12
C ASP A 55 13.98 -7.87 -20.45
N ASP A 56 13.11 -7.12 -19.79
CA ASP A 56 13.42 -5.86 -19.10
C ASP A 56 13.54 -6.11 -17.59
N GLU A 57 14.75 -6.38 -17.13
CA GLU A 57 15.05 -6.67 -15.72
C GLU A 57 14.73 -5.49 -14.79
N VAL A 58 14.94 -4.25 -15.24
CA VAL A 58 14.66 -3.05 -14.45
C VAL A 58 13.16 -2.88 -14.23
N ALA A 59 12.38 -3.01 -15.31
CA ALA A 59 10.91 -2.95 -15.21
C ALA A 59 10.37 -4.14 -14.40
N GLU A 60 10.97 -5.34 -14.51
CA GLU A 60 10.58 -6.50 -13.69
C GLU A 60 10.83 -6.24 -12.20
N ALA A 61 12.01 -5.74 -11.84
CA ALA A 61 12.33 -5.42 -10.45
C ALA A 61 11.37 -4.38 -9.87
N ALA A 62 11.09 -3.31 -10.62
CA ALA A 62 10.14 -2.27 -10.23
C ALA A 62 8.71 -2.83 -10.06
N ALA A 63 8.26 -3.68 -10.97
CA ALA A 63 6.95 -4.32 -10.88
C ALA A 63 6.85 -5.29 -9.70
N ARG A 64 7.91 -6.05 -9.40
CA ARG A 64 7.98 -6.93 -8.21
C ARG A 64 7.94 -6.14 -6.91
N ALA A 65 8.59 -4.97 -6.84
CA ALA A 65 8.52 -4.07 -5.69
C ALA A 65 7.08 -3.56 -5.47
N ARG A 66 6.33 -3.27 -6.54
CA ARG A 66 4.89 -2.93 -6.46
C ARG A 66 4.06 -4.09 -5.92
N VAL A 67 4.28 -5.32 -6.40
CA VAL A 67 3.62 -6.52 -5.88
C VAL A 67 3.89 -6.68 -4.38
N GLN A 68 5.14 -6.49 -3.96
CA GLN A 68 5.52 -6.57 -2.54
C GLN A 68 4.79 -5.52 -1.72
N ALA A 69 4.79 -4.25 -2.15
CA ALA A 69 4.11 -3.17 -1.45
C ALA A 69 2.60 -3.42 -1.33
N ALA A 70 1.93 -3.82 -2.41
CA ALA A 70 0.50 -4.12 -2.37
C ALA A 70 0.16 -5.27 -1.42
N LYS A 71 0.98 -6.34 -1.39
CA LYS A 71 0.79 -7.47 -0.47
C LYS A 71 1.03 -7.09 0.99
N VAL A 72 2.01 -6.23 1.28
CA VAL A 72 2.25 -5.70 2.63
C VAL A 72 1.07 -4.83 3.05
N ALA A 73 0.59 -3.95 2.19
CA ALA A 73 -0.57 -3.10 2.45
C ALA A 73 -1.83 -3.93 2.76
N LEU A 74 -2.07 -4.99 2.00
CA LEU A 74 -3.18 -5.93 2.23
C LEU A 74 -3.03 -6.79 3.51
N GLY A 75 -1.87 -6.78 4.16
CA GLY A 75 -1.58 -7.64 5.30
C GLY A 75 -1.20 -9.08 4.93
N GLU A 76 -1.07 -9.38 3.63
CA GLU A 76 -0.68 -10.71 3.12
C GLU A 76 0.81 -11.01 3.31
N ARG A 77 1.63 -9.99 3.55
CA ARG A 77 3.06 -10.07 3.85
C ARG A 77 3.45 -9.11 4.98
N GLY A 78 4.65 -9.29 5.48
CA GLY A 78 5.17 -8.53 6.61
C GLY A 78 4.63 -9.03 7.94
N HIS A 79 4.44 -8.13 8.90
CA HIS A 79 3.89 -8.48 10.21
C HIS A 79 2.45 -9.01 10.08
N PRO A 80 2.08 -10.10 10.79
CA PRO A 80 0.73 -10.65 10.73
C PRO A 80 -0.31 -9.62 11.24
N TRP A 81 -1.37 -9.41 10.48
CA TRP A 81 -2.40 -8.41 10.84
C TRP A 81 -3.19 -8.76 12.10
N TRP A 82 -3.17 -10.02 12.52
CA TRP A 82 -3.85 -10.50 13.74
C TRP A 82 -2.97 -10.48 15.00
N GLU A 83 -1.74 -10.01 14.89
CA GLU A 83 -0.80 -9.87 16.02
C GLU A 83 -0.58 -8.39 16.36
N PRO A 84 -0.37 -8.05 17.64
CA PRO A 84 -0.01 -6.70 18.03
C PRO A 84 1.24 -6.22 17.30
N ALA A 85 1.13 -5.13 16.54
CA ALA A 85 2.22 -4.61 15.74
C ALA A 85 3.07 -3.60 16.53
N THR A 86 4.40 -3.67 16.35
CA THR A 86 5.31 -2.60 16.79
C THR A 86 5.16 -1.35 15.91
N ASP A 87 5.65 -0.22 16.36
CA ASP A 87 5.66 1.02 15.55
C ASP A 87 6.44 0.85 14.24
N ALA A 88 7.53 0.09 14.26
CA ALA A 88 8.29 -0.23 13.04
C ALA A 88 7.46 -1.07 12.06
N ALA A 89 6.71 -2.05 12.52
CA ALA A 89 5.84 -2.87 11.68
C ALA A 89 4.66 -2.04 11.11
N ARG A 90 4.07 -1.16 11.94
CA ARG A 90 3.03 -0.22 11.48
C ARG A 90 3.56 0.75 10.45
N ARG A 91 4.73 1.34 10.70
CA ARG A 91 5.41 2.25 9.76
C ARG A 91 5.63 1.57 8.41
N HIS A 92 6.18 0.38 8.40
CA HIS A 92 6.42 -0.40 7.18
C HIS A 92 5.12 -0.64 6.39
N ARG A 93 4.04 -1.02 7.07
CA ARG A 93 2.75 -1.25 6.43
C ARG A 93 2.10 0.05 5.93
N LEU A 94 2.21 1.15 6.69
CA LEU A 94 1.74 2.48 6.28
C LEU A 94 2.48 2.97 5.03
N GLU A 95 3.80 2.82 4.98
CA GLU A 95 4.62 3.17 3.82
C GLU A 95 4.16 2.42 2.57
N ALA A 96 4.04 1.11 2.67
CA ALA A 96 3.55 0.26 1.59
C ALA A 96 2.14 0.69 1.13
N THR A 97 1.26 1.03 2.07
CA THR A 97 -0.12 1.44 1.80
C THR A 97 -0.18 2.81 1.11
N VAL A 98 0.59 3.80 1.58
CA VAL A 98 0.67 5.12 0.94
C VAL A 98 1.11 4.98 -0.51
N LEU A 99 2.16 4.21 -0.77
CA LEU A 99 2.68 4.00 -2.13
C LEU A 99 1.69 3.26 -3.02
N ALA A 100 1.08 2.18 -2.54
CA ALA A 100 0.14 1.40 -3.34
C ALA A 100 -1.12 2.21 -3.70
N LEU A 101 -1.73 2.89 -2.72
CA LEU A 101 -2.93 3.70 -2.95
C LEU A 101 -2.64 4.94 -3.81
N SER A 102 -1.53 5.63 -3.58
CA SER A 102 -1.18 6.81 -4.38
C SER A 102 -0.90 6.44 -5.84
N ARG A 103 -0.21 5.32 -6.09
CA ARG A 103 -0.04 4.77 -7.44
C ARG A 103 -1.37 4.43 -8.10
N ARG A 104 -2.23 3.72 -7.38
CA ARG A 104 -3.55 3.31 -7.90
C ARG A 104 -4.40 4.50 -8.34
N ARG A 105 -4.26 5.64 -7.66
CA ARG A 105 -5.00 6.88 -7.95
C ARG A 105 -4.30 7.83 -8.93
N ALA A 106 -3.01 7.59 -9.20
CA ALA A 106 -2.25 8.40 -10.16
C ALA A 106 -2.79 8.26 -11.60
N PRO A 107 -2.56 9.30 -12.45
CA PRO A 107 -1.92 10.58 -12.13
C PRO A 107 -2.89 11.62 -11.56
N ASP A 108 -4.21 11.44 -11.77
CA ASP A 108 -5.20 12.51 -11.62
C ASP A 108 -5.73 12.69 -10.20
N LYS A 109 -5.60 11.66 -9.36
CA LYS A 109 -6.18 11.64 -8.02
C LYS A 109 -5.14 11.48 -6.94
N THR A 110 -5.48 11.96 -5.75
CA THR A 110 -4.64 11.93 -4.56
C THR A 110 -5.24 11.04 -3.47
N ILE A 111 -4.45 10.72 -2.45
CA ILE A 111 -4.93 10.12 -1.20
C ILE A 111 -4.86 11.12 -0.05
N CYS A 112 -5.61 10.86 1.02
CA CYS A 112 -5.37 11.45 2.33
C CYS A 112 -4.51 10.51 3.16
N PRO A 113 -3.62 10.97 4.04
CA PRO A 113 -2.93 10.11 5.00
C PRO A 113 -3.89 9.22 5.81
N SER A 114 -5.11 9.69 6.06
CA SER A 114 -6.16 8.92 6.72
C SER A 114 -6.62 7.69 5.93
N ASP A 115 -6.46 7.67 4.60
CA ASP A 115 -6.77 6.47 3.81
C ASP A 115 -5.81 5.33 4.19
N ALA A 116 -4.51 5.64 4.31
CA ALA A 116 -3.51 4.67 4.75
C ALA A 116 -3.72 4.27 6.22
N ALA A 117 -3.96 5.24 7.10
CA ALA A 117 -4.24 4.97 8.51
C ALA A 117 -5.44 4.03 8.68
N ARG A 118 -6.53 4.25 7.96
CA ARG A 118 -7.73 3.38 7.99
C ARG A 118 -7.46 1.97 7.47
N ALA A 119 -6.63 1.84 6.45
CA ALA A 119 -6.27 0.53 5.92
C ALA A 119 -5.39 -0.28 6.88
N VAL A 120 -4.58 0.38 7.73
CA VAL A 120 -3.66 -0.27 8.66
C VAL A 120 -4.27 -0.42 10.05
N GLY A 121 -4.91 0.61 10.57
CA GLY A 121 -5.42 0.69 11.95
C GLY A 121 -6.89 0.27 12.11
N GLY A 122 -7.61 0.02 11.01
CA GLY A 122 -9.03 -0.37 11.07
C GLY A 122 -9.85 0.63 11.89
N GLU A 123 -10.54 0.17 12.92
CA GLU A 123 -11.36 1.02 13.79
C GLU A 123 -10.54 2.02 14.61
N SER A 124 -9.29 1.68 14.97
CA SER A 124 -8.37 2.53 15.76
C SER A 124 -7.51 3.45 14.90
N TRP A 125 -7.81 3.61 13.62
CA TRP A 125 -7.00 4.35 12.63
C TRP A 125 -6.56 5.75 13.07
N ARG A 126 -7.28 6.40 13.99
CA ARG A 126 -6.93 7.74 14.47
C ARG A 126 -5.63 7.76 15.25
N GLU A 127 -5.30 6.65 15.92
CA GLU A 127 -4.05 6.47 16.65
C GLU A 127 -2.84 6.41 15.73
N ASP A 128 -3.05 5.97 14.47
CA ASP A 128 -2.01 5.89 13.46
C ASP A 128 -1.83 7.16 12.63
N MET A 129 -2.62 8.22 12.88
CA MET A 129 -2.58 9.43 12.03
C MET A 129 -1.25 10.18 12.09
N ASP A 130 -0.66 10.31 13.26
CA ASP A 130 0.64 11.00 13.42
C ASP A 130 1.73 10.20 12.70
N LEU A 131 1.74 8.88 12.89
CA LEU A 131 2.67 7.98 12.22
C LEU A 131 2.47 8.00 10.68
N ALA A 132 1.22 8.03 10.21
CA ALA A 132 0.92 8.12 8.79
C ALA A 132 1.44 9.43 8.17
N ARG A 133 1.33 10.55 8.88
CA ARG A 133 1.89 11.84 8.44
C ARG A 133 3.41 11.84 8.42
N ASP A 134 4.05 11.19 9.41
CA ASP A 134 5.50 11.03 9.45
C ASP A 134 6.01 10.16 8.30
N VAL A 135 5.29 9.09 7.97
CA VAL A 135 5.59 8.25 6.79
C VAL A 135 5.48 9.06 5.51
N VAL A 136 4.41 9.83 5.34
CA VAL A 136 4.24 10.70 4.16
C VAL A 136 5.39 11.71 4.06
N ARG A 137 5.83 12.28 5.19
CA ARG A 137 6.97 13.21 5.22
C ARG A 137 8.25 12.55 4.73
N ALA A 138 8.55 11.35 5.22
CA ALA A 138 9.73 10.59 4.81
C ALA A 138 9.68 10.28 3.30
N LEU A 139 8.56 9.76 2.81
CA LEU A 139 8.37 9.46 1.39
C LEU A 139 8.47 10.69 0.48
N ALA A 140 8.00 11.85 0.96
CA ALA A 140 8.12 13.11 0.22
C ALA A 140 9.57 13.62 0.20
N ALA A 141 10.30 13.47 1.31
CA ALA A 141 11.73 13.81 1.37
C ALA A 141 12.57 12.93 0.41
N GLU A 142 12.16 11.68 0.20
CA GLU A 142 12.76 10.75 -0.76
C GLU A 142 12.30 11.00 -2.23
N GLY A 143 11.37 11.94 -2.45
CA GLY A 143 10.83 12.23 -3.78
C GLY A 143 9.88 11.15 -4.33
N ARG A 144 9.41 10.23 -3.50
CA ARG A 144 8.51 9.12 -3.91
C ARG A 144 7.05 9.53 -3.99
N VAL A 145 6.67 10.54 -3.22
CA VAL A 145 5.36 11.18 -3.27
C VAL A 145 5.52 12.70 -3.21
N GLU A 146 4.50 13.41 -3.62
CA GLU A 146 4.38 14.85 -3.47
C GLU A 146 3.23 15.17 -2.52
N VAL A 147 3.46 16.13 -1.63
CA VAL A 147 2.45 16.58 -0.69
C VAL A 147 1.81 17.86 -1.21
N LEU A 148 0.48 17.90 -1.17
CA LEU A 148 -0.33 19.02 -1.58
C LEU A 148 -1.13 19.56 -0.39
N GLN A 149 -1.21 20.87 -0.29
CA GLN A 149 -2.09 21.55 0.65
C GLN A 149 -2.88 22.61 -0.11
N ARG A 150 -4.21 22.55 -0.03
CA ARG A 150 -5.13 23.40 -0.80
C ARG A 150 -4.89 23.34 -2.32
N GLY A 151 -4.44 22.19 -2.82
CA GLY A 151 -4.15 21.96 -4.23
C GLY A 151 -2.74 22.33 -4.69
N GLU A 152 -1.95 23.01 -3.85
CA GLU A 152 -0.59 23.43 -4.18
C GLU A 152 0.46 22.52 -3.54
N PRO A 153 1.56 22.20 -4.24
CA PRO A 153 2.68 21.46 -3.69
C PRO A 153 3.30 22.19 -2.49
N VAL A 154 3.62 21.42 -1.45
CA VAL A 154 4.29 21.94 -0.26
C VAL A 154 5.53 21.11 0.07
N PRO A 155 6.64 21.74 0.55
CA PRO A 155 7.85 21.02 0.90
C PRO A 155 7.65 19.97 1.98
N ALA A 156 8.45 18.90 1.93
CA ALA A 156 8.39 17.82 2.92
C ALA A 156 8.75 18.30 4.33
N ASP A 157 9.65 19.25 4.45
CA ASP A 157 10.12 19.84 5.71
C ASP A 157 9.21 20.97 6.24
N ALA A 158 8.22 21.40 5.46
CA ALA A 158 7.26 22.41 5.90
C ALA A 158 6.41 21.93 7.09
N ARG A 159 5.97 22.88 7.91
CA ARG A 159 5.00 22.61 8.97
C ARG A 159 3.59 22.58 8.36
N TRP A 160 3.09 21.38 8.05
CA TRP A 160 1.75 21.22 7.52
C TRP A 160 0.69 21.43 8.60
N LYS A 161 -0.09 22.48 8.48
CA LYS A 161 -1.24 22.75 9.36
C LYS A 161 -2.53 22.33 8.62
N GLY A 162 -3.33 21.46 9.26
CA GLY A 162 -4.59 21.01 8.68
C GLY A 162 -4.45 19.91 7.62
N PRO A 163 -5.46 19.72 6.76
CA PRO A 163 -5.51 18.63 5.79
C PRO A 163 -4.42 18.73 4.73
N ILE A 164 -3.84 17.59 4.37
CA ILE A 164 -2.92 17.42 3.25
C ILE A 164 -3.42 16.32 2.32
N ARG A 165 -2.99 16.39 1.08
CA ARG A 165 -3.19 15.35 0.06
C ARG A 165 -1.84 14.84 -0.40
N VAL A 166 -1.82 13.59 -0.84
CA VAL A 166 -0.61 12.91 -1.29
C VAL A 166 -0.80 12.41 -2.70
N ARG A 167 0.11 12.78 -3.58
CA ARG A 167 0.15 12.37 -4.98
C ARG A 167 1.39 11.52 -5.24
N TYR A 168 1.25 10.46 -6.02
CA TYR A 168 2.41 9.69 -6.47
C TYR A 168 3.26 10.53 -7.42
N SER A 169 4.56 10.61 -7.18
CA SER A 169 5.47 11.45 -7.98
C SER A 169 6.21 10.70 -9.09
N GLY A 170 6.08 9.37 -9.15
CA GLY A 170 6.83 8.56 -10.13
C GLY A 170 8.35 8.53 -9.90
N GLY A 171 8.80 8.98 -8.74
CA GLY A 171 10.21 8.99 -8.37
C GLY A 171 10.87 7.61 -8.39
N PRO A 172 12.22 7.55 -8.40
CA PRO A 172 12.96 6.34 -8.65
C PRO A 172 12.51 5.20 -7.72
N ALA A 173 12.25 4.05 -8.32
CA ALA A 173 12.15 2.80 -7.57
C ALA A 173 13.46 2.70 -6.79
N GLY A 174 13.36 2.73 -5.44
CA GLY A 174 14.49 2.90 -4.57
C GLY A 174 15.66 2.01 -4.98
N HIS A 175 16.82 2.59 -4.91
CA HIS A 175 18.05 1.84 -4.85
C HIS A 175 17.98 1.01 -3.57
N ALA A 176 17.90 -0.29 -3.75
CA ALA A 176 18.13 -1.25 -2.68
C ALA A 176 19.63 -1.31 -2.39
#